data_fb514fe3dc9d00726b31072b5890e8fd
#
_entry.id   fb514fe3dc9d00726b31072b5890e8fd
#
_cell.length_a   1.000
_cell.length_b   1.000
_cell.length_c   1.000
_cell.angle_alpha   90.00
_cell.angle_beta   90.00
_cell.angle_gamma   90.00
#
_symmetry.space_group_name_H-M   'P 1'
#
loop_
_entity.id
_entity.type
_entity.pdbx_description
1 polymer ?
#
loop_
_entity_poly.entity_id
_entity_poly.type
_entity_poly.pdbx_seq_one_letter_code
_entity_poly.pdbx_strand_id
1 'polypeptide(L)'
;MDIQLKRGMLDVCVLAAIKDEDSYGYQIIKDMKPFVTISESTLYPILRRLETGAFLTVRSVEHNGRLRKYYHITDAGKARIEEFKEEWKESGEW
;
A
#
# COMPACT_ATOMS: atom_id res chain seq x y z
N MET A 1 -1.82 -9.71 -19.12
CA MET A 1 -1.22 -9.51 -17.80
C MET A 1 -1.79 -10.52 -16.82
N ASP A 2 -0.92 -11.15 -16.08
CA ASP A 2 -1.31 -12.11 -15.06
C ASP A 2 -2.04 -11.43 -13.92
N ILE A 3 -3.10 -12.08 -13.41
CA ILE A 3 -3.87 -11.57 -12.28
C ILE A 3 -3.01 -11.40 -11.04
N GLN A 4 -2.06 -12.32 -10.82
CA GLN A 4 -1.15 -12.25 -9.67
C GLN A 4 -0.22 -11.05 -9.75
N LEU A 5 0.27 -10.74 -10.94
CA LEU A 5 1.10 -9.56 -11.16
C LEU A 5 0.30 -8.29 -10.87
N LYS A 6 -0.96 -8.26 -11.29
CA LYS A 6 -1.85 -7.13 -11.05
C LYS A 6 -2.09 -6.93 -9.54
N ARG A 7 -2.26 -8.03 -8.78
CA ARG A 7 -2.39 -7.96 -7.32
C ARG A 7 -1.14 -7.39 -6.69
N GLY A 8 0.01 -7.87 -7.13
CA GLY A 8 1.29 -7.37 -6.64
C GLY A 8 1.45 -5.88 -6.87
N MET A 9 0.99 -5.39 -8.01
CA MET A 9 1.01 -3.97 -8.31
C MET A 9 0.21 -3.14 -7.32
N LEU A 10 -1.00 -3.59 -6.97
CA LEU A 10 -1.84 -2.87 -6.01
C LEU A 10 -1.19 -2.82 -4.64
N ASP A 11 -0.63 -3.94 -4.19
CA ASP A 11 0.06 -4.01 -2.90
C ASP A 11 1.23 -3.02 -2.87
N VAL A 12 2.02 -2.99 -3.93
CA VAL A 12 3.18 -2.10 -4.02
C VAL A 12 2.74 -0.63 -4.12
N CYS A 13 1.66 -0.35 -4.85
CA CYS A 13 1.13 1.01 -4.92
C CYS A 13 0.69 1.52 -3.56
N VAL A 14 0.04 0.66 -2.76
CA VAL A 14 -0.37 1.01 -1.40
C VAL A 14 0.85 1.29 -0.53
N LEU A 15 1.85 0.41 -0.59
CA LEU A 15 3.10 0.62 0.16
C LEU A 15 3.81 1.90 -0.26
N ALA A 16 3.84 2.18 -1.55
CA ALA A 16 4.46 3.41 -2.06
C ALA A 16 3.75 4.66 -1.55
N ALA A 17 2.42 4.58 -1.38
CA ALA A 17 1.63 5.71 -0.89
C ALA A 17 1.95 6.07 0.56
N ILE A 18 2.51 5.13 1.33
CA ILE A 18 2.89 5.37 2.73
C ILE A 18 4.40 5.37 2.94
N LYS A 19 5.17 5.34 1.85
CA LYS A 19 6.62 5.21 1.90
C LYS A 19 7.31 6.38 2.60
N ASP A 20 6.90 7.59 2.28
CA ASP A 20 7.59 8.78 2.78
C ASP A 20 7.00 9.30 4.09
N GLU A 21 5.74 9.04 4.33
CA GLU A 21 5.10 9.42 5.59
C GLU A 21 3.88 8.54 5.85
N ASP A 22 3.50 8.46 7.11
CA ASP A 22 2.32 7.69 7.51
C ASP A 22 1.07 8.28 6.87
N SER A 23 0.09 7.43 6.58
CA SER A 23 -1.12 7.86 5.91
C SER A 23 -2.32 7.06 6.41
N TYR A 24 -3.49 7.45 6.00
CA TYR A 24 -4.74 6.78 6.35
C TYR A 24 -5.52 6.44 5.07
N GLY A 25 -6.52 5.57 5.22
CA GLY A 25 -7.21 4.97 4.07
C GLY A 25 -7.66 5.96 3.01
N TYR A 26 -8.38 7.00 3.42
CA TYR A 26 -8.88 8.00 2.47
C TYR A 26 -7.74 8.69 1.71
N GLN A 27 -6.68 9.06 2.43
CA GLN A 27 -5.54 9.73 1.81
C GLN A 27 -4.80 8.78 0.86
N ILE A 28 -4.68 7.50 1.22
CA ILE A 28 -4.06 6.50 0.36
C ILE A 28 -4.81 6.40 -0.98
N ILE A 29 -6.14 6.30 -0.91
CA ILE A 29 -6.97 6.23 -2.12
C ILE A 29 -6.76 7.48 -2.99
N LYS A 30 -6.73 8.64 -2.36
CA LYS A 30 -6.54 9.91 -3.04
C LYS A 30 -5.18 9.98 -3.73
N ASP A 31 -4.14 9.54 -3.03
CA ASP A 31 -2.77 9.55 -3.56
C ASP A 31 -2.59 8.54 -4.71
N MET A 32 -3.32 7.44 -4.67
CA MET A 32 -3.26 6.44 -5.72
C MET A 32 -4.04 6.81 -6.97
N LYS A 33 -4.98 7.73 -6.85
CA LYS A 33 -5.93 8.07 -7.90
C LYS A 33 -5.29 8.40 -9.26
N PRO A 34 -4.15 9.11 -9.32
CA PRO A 34 -3.51 9.36 -10.63
C PRO A 34 -3.05 8.09 -11.35
N PHE A 35 -2.91 6.99 -10.64
CA PHE A 35 -2.42 5.73 -11.19
C PHE A 35 -3.53 4.69 -11.29
N VAL A 36 -4.36 4.58 -10.25
CA VAL A 36 -5.44 3.62 -10.21
C VAL A 36 -6.51 4.11 -9.24
N THR A 37 -7.77 3.96 -9.63
CA THR A 37 -8.90 4.28 -8.77
C THR A 37 -9.39 3.01 -8.10
N ILE A 38 -9.37 2.99 -6.77
CA ILE A 38 -9.89 1.88 -5.98
C ILE A 38 -10.84 2.40 -4.92
N SER A 39 -11.74 1.53 -4.47
CA SER A 39 -12.68 1.84 -3.41
C SER A 39 -12.10 1.43 -2.06
N GLU A 40 -12.74 1.88 -0.98
CA GLU A 40 -12.37 1.44 0.36
C GLU A 40 -12.52 -0.07 0.51
N SER A 41 -13.56 -0.65 -0.09
CA SER A 41 -13.78 -2.10 -0.01
C SER A 41 -12.66 -2.90 -0.68
N THR A 42 -11.95 -2.32 -1.63
CA THR A 42 -10.78 -2.93 -2.25
C THR A 42 -9.53 -2.68 -1.41
N LEU A 43 -9.39 -1.47 -0.86
CA LEU A 43 -8.20 -1.07 -0.14
C LEU A 43 -8.02 -1.81 1.19
N TYR A 44 -9.07 -1.89 2.01
CA TYR A 44 -8.92 -2.43 3.37
C TYR A 44 -8.45 -3.89 3.41
N PRO A 45 -8.91 -4.78 2.55
CA PRO A 45 -8.34 -6.14 2.50
C PRO A 45 -6.85 -6.15 2.17
N ILE A 46 -6.41 -5.24 1.31
CA ILE A 46 -4.99 -5.12 0.95
C ILE A 46 -4.18 -4.67 2.17
N LEU A 47 -4.66 -3.64 2.87
CA LEU A 47 -3.99 -3.13 4.07
C LEU A 47 -3.89 -4.21 5.15
N ARG A 48 -4.96 -5.00 5.33
CA ARG A 48 -4.97 -6.08 6.31
C ARG A 48 -3.95 -7.17 5.95
N ARG A 49 -3.88 -7.52 4.68
CA ARG A 49 -2.92 -8.52 4.21
C ARG A 49 -1.49 -8.05 4.40
N LEU A 50 -1.23 -6.78 4.11
CA LEU A 50 0.10 -6.21 4.27
C LEU A 50 0.49 -6.13 5.75
N GLU A 51 -0.46 -5.82 6.63
CA GLU A 51 -0.22 -5.83 8.05
C GLU A 51 0.12 -7.23 8.55
N THR A 52 -0.63 -8.23 8.12
CA THR A 52 -0.39 -9.62 8.48
C THR A 52 0.99 -10.08 8.04
N GLY A 53 1.45 -9.61 6.87
CA GLY A 53 2.78 -9.93 6.37
C GLY A 53 3.90 -9.08 6.96
N ALA A 54 3.57 -8.19 7.90
CA ALA A 54 4.53 -7.28 8.54
C ALA A 54 5.18 -6.28 7.57
N PHE A 55 4.51 -5.98 6.46
CA PHE A 55 4.99 -4.97 5.52
C PHE A 55 4.61 -3.55 5.96
N LEU A 56 3.64 -3.45 6.85
CA LEU A 56 3.25 -2.18 7.47
C LEU A 56 2.75 -2.44 8.88
N THR A 57 2.69 -1.36 9.66
CA THR A 57 2.08 -1.38 10.99
C THR A 57 0.94 -0.38 11.02
N VAL A 58 0.05 -0.56 11.99
CA VAL A 58 -1.16 0.26 12.13
C VAL A 58 -1.20 0.85 13.54
N ARG A 59 -1.55 2.13 13.63
CA ARG A 59 -1.83 2.75 14.92
C ARG A 59 -3.13 3.55 14.80
N SER A 60 -3.87 3.65 15.89
CA SER A 60 -5.08 4.45 15.94
C SER A 60 -4.77 5.79 16.58
N VAL A 61 -5.24 6.86 15.97
CA VAL A 61 -5.06 8.22 16.47
C VAL A 61 -6.43 8.87 16.56
N GLU A 62 -6.69 9.55 17.67
CA GLU A 62 -7.92 10.29 17.82
C GLU A 62 -7.88 11.56 16.99
N HIS A 63 -8.92 11.80 16.21
CA HIS A 63 -9.03 12.98 15.38
C HIS A 63 -10.49 13.44 15.43
N ASN A 64 -10.74 14.61 16.02
CA ASN A 64 -12.07 15.18 16.15
C ASN A 64 -13.08 14.22 16.79
N GLY A 65 -12.66 13.53 17.86
CA GLY A 65 -13.50 12.60 18.59
C GLY A 65 -13.67 11.24 17.94
N ARG A 66 -13.00 10.97 16.83
CA ARG A 66 -13.06 9.70 16.14
C ARG A 66 -11.67 9.08 16.06
N LEU A 67 -11.62 7.75 16.08
CA LEU A 67 -10.37 7.04 15.89
C LEU A 67 -10.08 6.91 14.39
N ARG A 68 -8.88 7.31 13.99
CA ARG A 68 -8.40 7.18 12.61
C ARG A 68 -7.20 6.26 12.63
N LYS A 69 -7.21 5.26 11.76
CA LYS A 69 -6.08 4.33 11.62
C LYS A 69 -5.05 4.92 10.68
N TYR A 70 -3.80 4.99 11.16
CA TYR A 70 -2.66 5.39 10.36
C TYR A 70 -1.77 4.20 10.09
N TYR A 71 -1.27 4.14 8.88
CA TYR A 71 -0.46 3.04 8.38
C TYR A 71 0.96 3.52 8.17
N HIS A 72 1.91 2.74 8.68
CA HIS A 72 3.33 3.05 8.64
C HIS A 72 4.07 1.91 7.94
N ILE A 73 4.89 2.24 6.93
CA ILE A 73 5.65 1.23 6.21
C ILE A 73 6.80 0.72 7.08
N THR A 74 7.05 -0.59 7.02
CA THR A 74 8.19 -1.20 7.70
C THR A 74 9.36 -1.34 6.73
N ASP A 75 10.53 -1.75 7.25
CA ASP A 75 11.68 -2.04 6.39
C ASP A 75 11.35 -3.18 5.42
N ALA A 76 10.58 -4.17 5.86
CA ALA A 76 10.11 -5.24 4.99
C ALA A 76 9.23 -4.70 3.87
N GLY A 77 8.38 -3.70 4.17
CA GLY A 77 7.56 -3.06 3.16
C GLY A 77 8.38 -2.32 2.12
N LYS A 78 9.41 -1.62 2.57
CA LYS A 78 10.32 -0.92 1.65
C LYS A 78 11.06 -1.90 0.75
N ALA A 79 11.51 -3.02 1.34
CA ALA A 79 12.17 -4.07 0.58
C ALA A 79 11.23 -4.67 -0.46
N ARG A 80 9.95 -4.82 -0.12
CA ARG A 80 8.97 -5.37 -1.07
C ARG A 80 8.81 -4.47 -2.29
N ILE A 81 8.83 -3.16 -2.09
CA ILE A 81 8.77 -2.22 -3.21
C ILE A 81 9.98 -2.42 -4.13
N GLU A 82 11.17 -2.54 -3.54
CA GLU A 82 12.39 -2.70 -4.33
C GLU A 82 12.43 -4.04 -5.06
N GLU A 83 11.95 -5.11 -4.43
CA GLU A 83 11.82 -6.41 -5.08
C GLU A 83 10.91 -6.34 -6.31
N PHE A 84 9.79 -5.65 -6.18
CA PHE A 84 8.85 -5.50 -7.29
C PHE A 84 9.50 -4.73 -8.45
N LYS A 85 10.25 -3.69 -8.15
CA LYS A 85 10.95 -2.93 -9.18
C LYS A 85 11.93 -3.79 -9.95
N GLU A 86 12.66 -4.66 -9.25
CA GLU A 86 13.61 -5.55 -9.88
C GLU A 86 12.91 -6.59 -10.76
N GLU A 87 11.82 -7.18 -10.27
CA GLU A 87 11.02 -8.12 -11.04
C GLU A 87 10.47 -7.47 -12.31
N TRP A 88 10.02 -6.22 -12.19
CA TRP A 88 9.49 -5.48 -13.31
C TRP A 88 10.56 -5.21 -14.36
N LYS A 89 11.75 -4.86 -13.93
CA LYS A 89 12.89 -4.65 -14.83
C LYS A 89 13.28 -5.93 -15.58
N GLU A 90 13.31 -7.06 -14.87
CA GLU A 90 13.65 -8.34 -15.45
C GLU A 90 12.66 -8.76 -16.53
N SER A 91 11.39 -8.39 -16.37
CA SER A 91 10.39 -8.69 -17.38
C SER A 91 10.47 -7.79 -18.60
N GLY A 92 11.28 -6.72 -18.53
CA GLY A 92 11.45 -5.79 -19.65
C GLY A 92 10.27 -4.85 -19.86
N GLU A 93 9.44 -4.68 -18.86
CA GLU A 93 8.22 -3.89 -18.98
C GLU A 93 8.30 -2.45 -18.44
N TRP A 94 9.49 -2.02 -18.11
CA TRP A 94 9.71 -0.62 -17.74
C TRP A 94 9.65 0.28 -18.95
#